data_75750712d646c3bb56aacea4e12aaeda
#
_entry.id   75750712d646c3bb56aacea4e12aaeda
#
_cell.length_a   1.000
_cell.length_b   1.000
_cell.length_c   1.000
_cell.angle_alpha   90.00
_cell.angle_beta   90.00
_cell.angle_gamma   90.00
#
_symmetry.space_group_name_H-M   'P 1'
#
loop_
_entity.id
_entity.type
_entity.pdbx_description
1 polymer ?
#
loop_
_entity_poly.entity_id
_entity_poly.type
_entity_poly.pdbx_seq_one_letter_code
_entity_poly.pdbx_strand_id
1 'polypeptide(L)'
;DSATVDAADDAKWDNVITVAGTYKLLDFASGKITGLTNGTKYYYRGQVTNSSGSAWAGAAKSFTATNTLLNTETVEGLAIWLDATDVDADGKSDLNEDGDAISEWKDRSGNNKEVKQTTTSAKPVYMSSQAGDKAGILFDGKGDFLFVMGALAEDGGDSSLYVVHQRKAEGGDDGGIVLDEA
;
A
#
# COMPACT_ATOMS: atom_id res chain seq x y z
N ASP A 1 22.61 10.49 13.02
CA ASP A 1 21.96 9.35 13.67
C ASP A 1 21.63 9.56 15.16
N SER A 2 21.21 10.69 15.58
CA SER A 2 20.95 10.95 17.00
C SER A 2 19.48 11.31 17.24
N ALA A 3 18.82 10.58 18.16
CA ALA A 3 17.47 10.90 18.63
C ALA A 3 17.40 12.24 19.41
N THR A 4 18.56 12.84 19.70
CA THR A 4 18.71 14.06 20.49
C THR A 4 19.12 15.29 19.65
N VAL A 5 19.09 15.20 18.32
CA VAL A 5 19.39 16.34 17.45
C VAL A 5 18.33 17.42 17.64
N ASP A 6 18.74 18.60 18.02
CA ASP A 6 17.88 19.77 18.20
C ASP A 6 17.34 20.23 16.84
N ALA A 7 16.15 20.81 16.83
CA ALA A 7 15.47 21.31 15.64
C ALA A 7 16.27 22.37 14.87
N ALA A 8 17.21 23.05 15.51
CA ALA A 8 18.05 24.06 14.91
C ALA A 8 19.28 23.50 14.15
N ASP A 9 19.49 22.19 14.18
CA ASP A 9 20.73 21.55 13.71
C ASP A 9 20.53 20.77 12.40
N ASP A 10 20.08 21.45 11.33
CA ASP A 10 19.92 20.88 9.99
C ASP A 10 21.20 20.19 9.47
N ALA A 11 22.37 20.69 9.86
CA ALA A 11 23.66 20.17 9.43
C ALA A 11 24.02 18.79 10.02
N LYS A 12 23.21 18.27 10.96
CA LYS A 12 23.46 16.97 11.62
C LYS A 12 22.61 15.82 11.07
N TRP A 13 21.76 16.10 10.10
CA TRP A 13 21.00 15.05 9.41
C TRP A 13 21.79 14.53 8.21
N ASP A 14 22.04 13.24 8.16
CA ASP A 14 22.82 12.60 7.10
C ASP A 14 22.15 12.73 5.72
N ASN A 15 20.83 12.79 5.69
CA ASN A 15 20.06 12.89 4.46
C ASN A 15 18.84 13.81 4.65
N VAL A 16 18.56 14.61 3.63
CA VAL A 16 17.37 15.45 3.54
C VAL A 16 16.58 15.11 2.30
N ILE A 17 15.30 14.84 2.44
CA ILE A 17 14.37 14.65 1.34
C ILE A 17 13.45 15.86 1.30
N THR A 18 13.51 16.62 0.22
CA THR A 18 12.63 17.76 0.00
C THR A 18 11.45 17.33 -0.87
N VAL A 19 10.24 17.48 -0.34
CA VAL A 19 9.00 17.27 -1.09
C VAL A 19 8.39 18.64 -1.36
N ALA A 20 8.55 19.14 -2.58
CA ALA A 20 8.02 20.43 -3.00
C ALA A 20 6.52 20.31 -3.30
N GLY A 21 5.76 21.36 -2.96
CA GLY A 21 4.33 21.41 -3.23
C GLY A 21 3.62 22.45 -2.36
N THR A 22 2.34 22.66 -2.62
CA THR A 22 1.47 23.46 -1.78
C THR A 22 0.55 22.51 -1.00
N TYR A 23 0.75 22.45 0.30
CA TYR A 23 0.05 21.54 1.20
C TYR A 23 -0.94 22.31 2.08
N LYS A 24 -2.13 21.77 2.27
CA LYS A 24 -3.15 22.26 3.19
C LYS A 24 -3.16 21.40 4.46
N LEU A 25 -3.94 21.82 5.44
CA LEU A 25 -4.19 21.01 6.62
C LEU A 25 -4.77 19.64 6.20
N LEU A 26 -4.19 18.55 6.72
CA LEU A 26 -4.50 17.15 6.42
C LEU A 26 -3.98 16.62 5.07
N ASP A 27 -3.25 17.41 4.29
CA ASP A 27 -2.56 16.89 3.13
C ASP A 27 -1.37 16.01 3.55
N PHE A 28 -1.09 14.98 2.74
CA PHE A 28 0.05 14.10 2.94
C PHE A 28 1.15 14.40 1.94
N ALA A 29 2.39 14.40 2.41
CA ALA A 29 3.58 14.46 1.59
C ALA A 29 4.39 13.18 1.80
N SER A 30 4.90 12.59 0.73
CA SER A 30 5.73 11.40 0.80
C SER A 30 7.02 11.55 0.00
N GLY A 31 8.11 11.01 0.53
CA GLY A 31 9.39 10.94 -0.14
C GLY A 31 10.00 9.56 0.03
N LYS A 32 10.60 9.02 -1.03
CA LYS A 32 11.24 7.70 -0.99
C LYS A 32 12.62 7.80 -0.37
N ILE A 33 12.89 7.02 0.67
CA ILE A 33 14.21 6.83 1.27
C ILE A 33 14.80 5.54 0.69
N THR A 34 16.04 5.60 0.19
CA THR A 34 16.74 4.44 -0.39
C THR A 34 18.10 4.28 0.28
N GLY A 35 18.77 3.14 0.03
CA GLY A 35 20.10 2.88 0.57
C GLY A 35 20.14 2.53 2.06
N LEU A 36 18.99 2.14 2.63
CA LEU A 36 18.94 1.73 4.02
C LEU A 36 19.59 0.35 4.22
N THR A 37 20.32 0.20 5.33
CA THR A 37 20.93 -1.08 5.72
C THR A 37 19.99 -1.87 6.61
N ASN A 38 19.75 -3.13 6.25
CA ASN A 38 18.90 -4.03 7.02
C ASN A 38 19.38 -4.16 8.47
N GLY A 39 18.44 -4.17 9.41
CA GLY A 39 18.70 -4.26 10.86
C GLY A 39 19.17 -2.95 11.50
N THR A 40 19.39 -1.88 10.71
CA THR A 40 19.85 -0.59 11.22
C THR A 40 18.67 0.26 11.67
N LYS A 41 18.79 0.86 12.85
CA LYS A 41 17.82 1.82 13.36
C LYS A 41 18.10 3.21 12.80
N TYR A 42 17.11 3.79 12.15
CA TYR A 42 17.13 5.13 11.59
C TYR A 42 16.21 6.07 12.36
N TYR A 43 16.57 7.34 12.37
CA TYR A 43 15.76 8.41 12.94
C TYR A 43 15.31 9.34 11.84
N TYR A 44 14.13 9.90 11.97
CA TYR A 44 13.60 10.90 11.03
C TYR A 44 12.81 11.97 11.75
N ARG A 45 12.74 13.13 11.13
CA ARG A 45 11.98 14.28 11.62
C ARG A 45 11.45 15.09 10.45
N GLY A 46 10.21 15.51 10.53
CA GLY A 46 9.62 16.39 9.51
C GLY A 46 9.93 17.86 9.79
N GLN A 47 10.18 18.62 8.73
CA GLN A 47 10.25 20.07 8.74
C GLN A 47 9.28 20.61 7.69
N VAL A 48 8.57 21.68 8.00
CA VAL A 48 7.75 22.44 7.06
C VAL A 48 8.34 23.84 6.94
N THR A 49 8.48 24.32 5.71
CA THR A 49 8.98 25.67 5.42
C THR A 49 7.99 26.42 4.54
N ASN A 50 7.72 27.65 4.88
CA ASN A 50 6.90 28.58 4.09
C ASN A 50 7.50 30.00 4.12
N SER A 51 6.79 30.97 3.56
CA SER A 51 7.23 32.38 3.55
C SER A 51 7.39 33.02 4.94
N SER A 52 6.80 32.45 5.98
CA SER A 52 6.89 32.92 7.36
C SER A 52 8.05 32.26 8.14
N GLY A 53 8.70 31.23 7.57
CA GLY A 53 9.81 30.52 8.19
C GLY A 53 9.66 29.02 8.17
N SER A 54 10.46 28.33 8.98
CA SER A 54 10.50 26.89 9.11
C SER A 54 10.07 26.44 10.49
N ALA A 55 9.35 25.32 10.55
CA ALA A 55 8.96 24.66 11.80
C ALA A 55 9.24 23.16 11.72
N TRP A 56 9.78 22.62 12.79
CA TRP A 56 10.05 21.20 12.95
C TRP A 56 8.92 20.48 13.66
N ALA A 57 8.71 19.22 13.31
CA ALA A 57 7.89 18.32 14.14
C ALA A 57 8.45 18.26 15.58
N GLY A 58 7.57 18.06 16.57
CA GLY A 58 7.92 18.18 17.99
C GLY A 58 9.04 17.25 18.47
N ALA A 59 9.18 16.06 17.86
CA ALA A 59 10.22 15.09 18.21
C ALA A 59 10.66 14.27 17.01
N ALA A 60 11.89 13.77 17.03
CA ALA A 60 12.34 12.75 16.11
C ALA A 60 11.59 11.43 16.37
N LYS A 61 11.29 10.71 15.29
CA LYS A 61 10.77 9.34 15.30
C LYS A 61 11.85 8.39 14.83
N SER A 62 11.68 7.11 15.08
CA SER A 62 12.62 6.10 14.61
C SER A 62 11.91 4.87 14.05
N PHE A 63 12.60 4.16 13.17
CA PHE A 63 12.23 2.83 12.71
C PHE A 63 13.51 2.01 12.52
N THR A 64 13.39 0.70 12.49
CA THR A 64 14.49 -0.19 12.11
C THR A 64 14.24 -0.64 10.67
N ALA A 65 15.23 -0.42 9.79
CA ALA A 65 15.12 -0.91 8.43
C ALA A 65 15.12 -2.44 8.44
N THR A 66 14.22 -3.03 7.68
CA THR A 66 14.16 -4.48 7.50
C THR A 66 13.97 -4.78 6.02
N ASN A 67 14.64 -5.83 5.54
CA ASN A 67 14.37 -6.42 4.24
C ASN A 67 13.38 -7.57 4.33
N THR A 68 12.84 -7.82 5.52
CA THR A 68 11.77 -8.79 5.68
C THR A 68 10.56 -8.27 4.91
N LEU A 69 10.20 -8.97 3.86
CA LEU A 69 8.92 -8.74 3.19
C LEU A 69 7.82 -8.92 4.23
N LEU A 70 6.80 -8.10 4.15
CA LEU A 70 5.60 -8.33 4.94
C LEU A 70 5.14 -9.77 4.64
N ASN A 71 5.05 -10.56 5.67
CA ASN A 71 4.48 -11.90 5.59
C ASN A 71 3.41 -12.03 6.67
N THR A 72 2.64 -13.07 6.60
CA THR A 72 1.53 -13.33 7.52
C THR A 72 1.95 -13.41 8.98
N GLU A 73 3.23 -13.75 9.25
CA GLU A 73 3.76 -13.89 10.62
C GLU A 73 4.16 -12.55 11.24
N THR A 74 4.33 -11.49 10.43
CA THR A 74 4.85 -10.19 10.90
C THR A 74 3.78 -9.12 11.05
N VAL A 75 2.55 -9.36 10.56
CA VAL A 75 1.42 -8.42 10.66
C VAL A 75 0.37 -9.02 11.59
N GLU A 76 0.39 -8.58 12.84
CA GLU A 76 -0.64 -8.98 13.81
C GLU A 76 -2.01 -8.46 13.37
N GLY A 77 -3.02 -9.32 13.44
CA GLY A 77 -4.39 -8.97 13.04
C GLY A 77 -4.61 -8.84 11.53
N LEU A 78 -3.69 -9.37 10.71
CA LEU A 78 -3.86 -9.38 9.27
C LEU A 78 -5.10 -10.21 8.89
N ALA A 79 -6.14 -9.56 8.39
CA ALA A 79 -7.40 -10.21 8.04
C ALA A 79 -7.37 -10.82 6.63
N ILE A 80 -6.75 -10.13 5.68
CA ILE A 80 -6.62 -10.55 4.28
C ILE A 80 -5.35 -9.97 3.65
N TRP A 81 -4.71 -10.76 2.78
CA TRP A 81 -3.60 -10.31 1.96
C TRP A 81 -3.74 -10.83 0.53
N LEU A 82 -3.97 -9.94 -0.40
CA LEU A 82 -4.07 -10.24 -1.83
C LEU A 82 -2.83 -9.72 -2.55
N ASP A 83 -2.20 -10.57 -3.35
CA ASP A 83 -0.98 -10.27 -4.10
C ASP A 83 -1.17 -10.66 -5.57
N ALA A 84 -1.13 -9.67 -6.46
CA ALA A 84 -1.32 -9.93 -7.89
C ALA A 84 -0.15 -10.68 -8.54
N THR A 85 0.98 -10.80 -7.87
CA THR A 85 2.11 -11.63 -8.35
C THR A 85 1.96 -13.11 -7.97
N ASP A 86 0.94 -13.44 -7.18
CA ASP A 86 0.68 -14.79 -6.68
C ASP A 86 -0.83 -14.90 -6.38
N VAL A 87 -1.62 -14.96 -7.46
CA VAL A 87 -3.09 -14.91 -7.41
C VAL A 87 -3.67 -16.16 -6.78
N ASP A 88 -2.98 -17.32 -6.91
CA ASP A 88 -3.41 -18.59 -6.34
C ASP A 88 -2.85 -18.89 -4.95
N ALA A 89 -2.03 -17.96 -4.41
CA ALA A 89 -1.41 -18.01 -3.08
C ALA A 89 -0.57 -19.29 -2.83
N ASP A 90 0.11 -19.80 -3.87
CA ASP A 90 0.98 -20.98 -3.75
C ASP A 90 2.43 -20.63 -3.35
N GLY A 91 2.73 -19.35 -3.25
CA GLY A 91 4.05 -18.80 -2.88
C GLY A 91 5.01 -18.70 -4.05
N LYS A 92 4.55 -18.87 -5.27
CA LYS A 92 5.32 -18.73 -6.51
C LYS A 92 4.70 -17.66 -7.39
N SER A 93 5.44 -17.26 -8.42
CA SER A 93 4.86 -16.37 -9.44
C SER A 93 3.91 -17.15 -10.32
N ASP A 94 2.74 -16.56 -10.54
CA ASP A 94 1.73 -17.12 -11.43
C ASP A 94 2.20 -17.23 -12.87
N LEU A 95 1.63 -18.20 -13.58
CA LEU A 95 1.76 -18.37 -15.02
C LEU A 95 0.59 -17.75 -15.80
N ASN A 96 -0.19 -16.87 -15.16
CA ASN A 96 -1.28 -16.18 -15.82
C ASN A 96 -0.77 -15.30 -16.97
N GLU A 97 -1.51 -15.27 -18.06
CA GLU A 97 -1.23 -14.42 -19.22
C GLU A 97 -2.05 -13.13 -19.15
N ASP A 98 -1.57 -12.09 -19.82
CA ASP A 98 -2.28 -10.83 -19.91
C ASP A 98 -3.68 -11.02 -20.52
N GLY A 99 -4.71 -10.59 -19.81
CA GLY A 99 -6.09 -10.75 -20.21
C GLY A 99 -6.80 -11.97 -19.62
N ASP A 100 -6.11 -12.82 -18.87
CA ASP A 100 -6.75 -13.94 -18.16
C ASP A 100 -7.78 -13.45 -17.16
N ALA A 101 -9.01 -13.96 -17.28
CA ALA A 101 -10.12 -13.56 -16.42
C ALA A 101 -9.98 -14.15 -15.01
N ILE A 102 -9.91 -13.29 -14.01
CA ILE A 102 -9.77 -13.67 -12.62
C ILE A 102 -11.13 -13.98 -11.99
N SER A 103 -11.36 -15.25 -11.74
CA SER A 103 -12.56 -15.74 -11.02
C SER A 103 -12.33 -15.90 -9.52
N GLU A 104 -11.09 -16.03 -9.08
CA GLU A 104 -10.70 -16.17 -7.69
C GLU A 104 -9.33 -15.49 -7.50
N TRP A 105 -9.20 -14.73 -6.43
CA TRP A 105 -7.93 -14.20 -5.94
C TRP A 105 -7.73 -14.70 -4.52
N LYS A 106 -6.78 -15.60 -4.33
CA LYS A 106 -6.60 -16.27 -3.06
C LYS A 106 -5.89 -15.41 -2.03
N ASP A 107 -6.35 -15.56 -0.82
CA ASP A 107 -5.83 -14.87 0.35
C ASP A 107 -4.54 -15.51 0.86
N ARG A 108 -3.46 -14.74 0.90
CA ARG A 108 -2.16 -15.14 1.42
C ARG A 108 -2.00 -14.94 2.93
N SER A 109 -2.98 -14.35 3.60
CA SER A 109 -2.92 -14.14 5.06
C SER A 109 -2.93 -15.44 5.87
N GLY A 110 -3.39 -16.52 5.27
CA GLY A 110 -3.64 -17.79 5.96
C GLY A 110 -5.05 -17.91 6.58
N ASN A 111 -5.85 -16.83 6.51
CA ASN A 111 -7.23 -16.84 7.03
C ASN A 111 -8.22 -17.45 6.04
N ASN A 112 -7.76 -17.83 4.84
CA ASN A 112 -8.57 -18.45 3.79
C ASN A 112 -9.82 -17.64 3.41
N LYS A 113 -9.72 -16.32 3.33
CA LYS A 113 -10.81 -15.49 2.85
C LYS A 113 -11.01 -15.75 1.35
N GLU A 114 -12.24 -15.98 0.96
CA GLU A 114 -12.57 -16.19 -0.45
C GLU A 114 -12.83 -14.85 -1.13
N VAL A 115 -12.03 -14.52 -2.16
CA VAL A 115 -12.23 -13.36 -3.02
C VAL A 115 -12.56 -13.84 -4.42
N LYS A 116 -13.81 -13.71 -4.82
CA LYS A 116 -14.34 -14.40 -6.00
C LYS A 116 -15.24 -13.52 -6.88
N GLN A 117 -15.32 -13.93 -8.16
CA GLN A 117 -16.31 -13.48 -9.12
C GLN A 117 -16.72 -14.64 -10.02
N THR A 118 -17.99 -15.01 -9.96
CA THR A 118 -18.55 -16.13 -10.75
C THR A 118 -19.15 -15.69 -12.07
N THR A 119 -19.58 -14.42 -12.20
CA THR A 119 -20.18 -13.88 -13.42
C THR A 119 -19.09 -13.56 -14.43
N THR A 120 -19.07 -14.25 -15.55
CA THR A 120 -18.00 -14.11 -16.56
C THR A 120 -17.80 -12.68 -17.06
N SER A 121 -18.89 -11.92 -17.26
CA SER A 121 -18.83 -10.54 -17.75
C SER A 121 -18.45 -9.51 -16.68
N ALA A 122 -18.22 -9.92 -15.45
CA ALA A 122 -17.83 -9.04 -14.35
C ALA A 122 -16.48 -9.44 -13.73
N LYS A 123 -15.73 -10.32 -14.41
CA LYS A 123 -14.40 -10.72 -13.96
C LYS A 123 -13.36 -9.71 -14.41
N PRO A 124 -12.56 -9.16 -13.49
CA PRO A 124 -11.38 -8.42 -13.87
C PRO A 124 -10.32 -9.34 -14.49
N VAL A 125 -9.30 -8.75 -15.12
CA VAL A 125 -8.28 -9.51 -15.82
C VAL A 125 -6.90 -9.34 -15.22
N TYR A 126 -6.08 -10.38 -15.31
CA TYR A 126 -4.68 -10.34 -14.95
C TYR A 126 -3.86 -9.55 -15.98
N MET A 127 -2.88 -8.82 -15.50
CA MET A 127 -1.90 -8.10 -16.32
C MET A 127 -0.52 -8.24 -15.70
N SER A 128 0.43 -8.77 -16.41
CA SER A 128 1.79 -9.06 -15.94
C SER A 128 2.62 -7.82 -15.64
N SER A 129 2.28 -6.67 -16.24
CA SER A 129 3.02 -5.41 -16.08
C SER A 129 2.07 -4.22 -16.03
N GLN A 130 1.56 -3.88 -14.85
CA GLN A 130 0.63 -2.75 -14.65
C GLN A 130 1.23 -1.61 -13.83
N ALA A 131 2.05 -1.89 -12.84
CA ALA A 131 2.59 -0.88 -11.94
C ALA A 131 4.12 -1.04 -11.84
N GLY A 132 4.86 -0.42 -12.77
CA GLY A 132 6.31 -0.43 -12.77
C GLY A 132 6.89 -1.85 -12.80
N ASP A 133 6.58 -2.62 -13.81
CA ASP A 133 7.00 -4.02 -14.02
C ASP A 133 6.44 -5.03 -13.00
N LYS A 134 5.38 -4.67 -12.29
CA LYS A 134 4.67 -5.58 -11.39
C LYS A 134 3.32 -5.99 -11.95
N ALA A 135 2.93 -7.23 -11.68
CA ALA A 135 1.62 -7.72 -12.02
C ALA A 135 0.52 -6.94 -11.28
N GLY A 136 -0.66 -6.90 -11.89
CA GLY A 136 -1.83 -6.26 -11.34
C GLY A 136 -3.11 -6.91 -11.82
N ILE A 137 -4.20 -6.64 -11.14
CA ILE A 137 -5.54 -7.01 -11.57
C ILE A 137 -6.21 -5.76 -12.12
N LEU A 138 -6.58 -5.81 -13.39
CA LEU A 138 -7.21 -4.70 -14.10
C LEU A 138 -8.73 -4.85 -14.07
N PHE A 139 -9.40 -3.85 -13.54
CA PHE A 139 -10.84 -3.67 -13.56
C PHE A 139 -11.22 -2.70 -14.68
N ASP A 140 -12.26 -2.98 -15.45
CA ASP A 140 -12.66 -2.20 -16.63
C ASP A 140 -13.35 -0.87 -16.27
N GLY A 141 -13.66 -0.65 -15.02
CA GLY A 141 -14.37 0.54 -14.52
C GLY A 141 -15.85 0.61 -14.91
N LYS A 142 -16.44 -0.48 -15.39
CA LYS A 142 -17.85 -0.53 -15.81
C LYS A 142 -18.67 -1.59 -15.10
N GLY A 143 -18.09 -2.77 -14.90
CA GLY A 143 -18.85 -3.89 -14.34
C GLY A 143 -17.99 -4.94 -13.68
N ASP A 144 -16.67 -4.79 -13.75
CA ASP A 144 -15.74 -5.70 -13.08
C ASP A 144 -15.72 -5.46 -11.58
N PHE A 145 -15.84 -6.51 -10.82
CA PHE A 145 -15.67 -6.48 -9.36
C PHE A 145 -15.28 -7.86 -8.81
N LEU A 146 -14.68 -7.83 -7.66
CA LEU A 146 -14.47 -9.03 -6.82
C LEU A 146 -15.10 -8.76 -5.46
N PHE A 147 -15.64 -9.77 -4.84
CA PHE A 147 -16.17 -9.64 -3.48
C PHE A 147 -15.51 -10.64 -2.55
N VAL A 148 -15.33 -10.19 -1.30
CA VAL A 148 -14.79 -11.01 -0.22
C VAL A 148 -15.93 -11.69 0.48
N MET A 149 -15.81 -13.01 0.67
CA MET A 149 -16.78 -13.78 1.42
C MET A 149 -16.44 -13.74 2.92
N GLY A 150 -17.41 -13.29 3.71
CA GLY A 150 -17.30 -13.19 5.17
C GLY A 150 -16.68 -11.87 5.66
N ALA A 151 -16.83 -11.59 6.95
CA ALA A 151 -16.35 -10.38 7.58
C ALA A 151 -14.80 -10.24 7.49
N LEU A 152 -14.33 -9.04 7.19
CA LEU A 152 -12.90 -8.71 7.19
C LEU A 152 -12.40 -8.28 8.56
N ALA A 153 -13.28 -7.74 9.41
CA ALA A 153 -12.99 -7.37 10.78
C ALA A 153 -13.97 -8.05 11.74
N GLU A 154 -13.57 -8.19 13.00
CA GLU A 154 -14.48 -8.57 14.07
C GLU A 154 -15.38 -7.38 14.44
N ASP A 155 -16.61 -7.66 14.86
CA ASP A 155 -17.59 -6.63 15.22
C ASP A 155 -17.02 -5.62 16.23
N GLY A 156 -16.99 -4.35 15.84
CA GLY A 156 -16.61 -3.23 16.69
C GLY A 156 -15.10 -2.98 16.84
N GLY A 157 -14.25 -3.64 16.05
CA GLY A 157 -12.81 -3.37 16.01
C GLY A 157 -12.43 -2.30 14.99
N ASP A 158 -11.38 -1.51 15.30
CA ASP A 158 -10.76 -0.63 14.33
C ASP A 158 -10.09 -1.47 13.24
N SER A 159 -10.27 -1.11 11.97
CA SER A 159 -9.64 -1.78 10.84
C SER A 159 -8.90 -0.78 9.95
N SER A 160 -7.88 -1.26 9.25
CA SER A 160 -7.12 -0.48 8.27
C SER A 160 -7.02 -1.25 6.97
N LEU A 161 -7.28 -0.57 5.85
CA LEU A 161 -7.12 -1.12 4.52
C LEU A 161 -5.96 -0.41 3.81
N TYR A 162 -5.04 -1.19 3.27
CA TYR A 162 -3.95 -0.72 2.43
C TYR A 162 -4.13 -1.25 1.02
N VAL A 163 -4.28 -0.35 0.04
CA VAL A 163 -4.45 -0.70 -1.36
C VAL A 163 -3.43 0.03 -2.20
N VAL A 164 -2.72 -0.71 -3.05
CA VAL A 164 -1.90 -0.13 -4.10
C VAL A 164 -2.69 -0.20 -5.39
N HIS A 165 -3.09 0.93 -5.94
CA HIS A 165 -3.84 1.00 -7.19
C HIS A 165 -3.31 2.09 -8.11
N GLN A 166 -3.52 1.90 -9.40
CA GLN A 166 -3.27 2.89 -10.43
C GLN A 166 -4.56 3.14 -11.20
N ARG A 167 -4.98 4.41 -11.26
CA ARG A 167 -6.13 4.81 -12.07
C ARG A 167 -5.68 5.08 -13.51
N LYS A 168 -6.33 4.47 -14.48
CA LYS A 168 -6.17 4.84 -15.88
C LYS A 168 -6.92 6.15 -16.18
N ALA A 169 -6.25 7.09 -16.86
CA ALA A 169 -6.74 8.45 -17.10
C ALA A 169 -7.70 8.57 -18.28
N GLU A 170 -8.47 7.57 -18.66
CA GLU A 170 -9.41 7.67 -19.79
C GLU A 170 -10.83 7.25 -19.40
N GLY A 171 -11.68 8.28 -19.27
CA GLY A 171 -13.10 8.36 -19.62
C GLY A 171 -14.01 7.20 -19.18
N GLY A 172 -14.20 7.01 -17.92
CA GLY A 172 -15.23 6.11 -17.43
C GLY A 172 -15.55 6.43 -15.97
N ASP A 173 -16.74 6.12 -15.55
CA ASP A 173 -17.24 6.29 -14.18
C ASP A 173 -16.19 5.93 -13.13
N ASP A 174 -16.20 6.68 -12.04
CA ASP A 174 -15.27 6.56 -10.93
C ASP A 174 -15.37 5.17 -10.27
N GLY A 175 -14.63 4.21 -10.81
CA GLY A 175 -14.41 2.93 -10.13
C GLY A 175 -13.72 3.21 -8.80
N GLY A 176 -14.47 3.13 -7.72
CA GLY A 176 -13.97 3.25 -6.35
C GLY A 176 -13.81 1.88 -5.71
N ILE A 177 -12.97 1.80 -4.69
CA ILE A 177 -12.99 0.68 -3.77
C ILE A 177 -14.17 0.94 -2.83
N VAL A 178 -15.19 0.11 -2.93
CA VAL A 178 -16.33 0.16 -2.03
C VAL A 178 -16.15 -0.96 -1.01
N LEU A 179 -16.06 -0.60 0.25
CA LEU A 179 -16.21 -1.52 1.36
C LEU A 179 -17.63 -1.37 1.86
N ASP A 180 -18.47 -2.36 1.59
CA ASP A 180 -19.83 -2.42 2.11
C ASP A 180 -19.83 -3.40 3.29
N GLU A 181 -20.25 -2.93 4.44
CA GLU A 181 -20.49 -3.76 5.61
C GLU A 181 -21.96 -4.23 5.53
N ALA A 182 -22.14 -5.52 5.34
CA ALA A 182 -23.46 -6.16 5.33
C ALA A 182 -23.93 -6.49 6.76
#